data_be5f94b3207a962cc6de5c59652c040c
#
_entry.id   be5f94b3207a962cc6de5c59652c040c
#
_cell.length_a   1.000
_cell.length_b   1.000
_cell.length_c   1.000
_cell.angle_alpha   90.00
_cell.angle_beta   90.00
_cell.angle_gamma   90.00
#
_symmetry.space_group_name_H-M   'P 1'
#
loop_
_entity.id
_entity.type
_entity.pdbx_description
1 polymer ?
#
loop_
_entity_poly.entity_id
_entity_poly.type
_entity_poly.pdbx_seq_one_letter_code
_entity_poly.pdbx_strand_id
1 'polypeptide(L)'
;MKLKTEFIRSQFPAFREPSLEGWAFFENAGGSYTCQQVIDRLLEFYTKTKVQPYYPFPASTEGGSKMDEAYSRLSAYLNVDEDEINFGPSTSQNIYVLAHALRPLWADNDEIILSCQDHEANAGAWRRLESEGIVIKEWHIDEKTGRLAVADLDDLISRRTKMIAFPHVSNVVAHINPVREITEVAHRAGAIAVVDGVSYAPHGLPDLGELGADIYLFSLYKTWGPS
;
A
#
# COMPACT_ATOMS: atom_id res chain seq x y z
N MET A 1 4.36 10.76 25.43
CA MET A 1 5.80 10.34 25.45
C MET A 1 6.60 11.35 24.65
N LYS A 2 7.73 11.90 25.16
CA LYS A 2 8.54 12.86 24.41
C LYS A 2 9.42 12.09 23.42
N LEU A 3 9.37 12.42 22.12
CA LEU A 3 10.20 11.82 21.10
C LEU A 3 11.69 12.09 21.39
N LYS A 4 12.52 11.05 21.30
CA LYS A 4 13.97 11.16 21.40
C LYS A 4 14.54 11.52 20.02
N THR A 5 14.35 12.76 19.60
CA THR A 5 14.65 13.22 18.23
C THR A 5 16.09 12.96 17.80
N GLU A 6 17.08 13.21 18.68
CA GLU A 6 18.48 12.94 18.38
C GLU A 6 18.75 11.46 18.10
N PHE A 7 18.21 10.56 18.92
CA PHE A 7 18.31 9.13 18.69
C PHE A 7 17.67 8.74 17.35
N ILE A 8 16.45 9.22 17.08
CA ILE A 8 15.76 8.90 15.81
C ILE A 8 16.60 9.39 14.62
N ARG A 9 17.06 10.65 14.64
CA ARG A 9 17.89 11.20 13.56
C ARG A 9 19.18 10.42 13.36
N SER A 10 19.80 9.92 14.43
CA SER A 10 21.03 9.12 14.34
C SER A 10 20.85 7.78 13.62
N GLN A 11 19.61 7.28 13.52
CA GLN A 11 19.28 6.05 12.78
C GLN A 11 19.28 6.23 11.24
N PHE A 12 19.30 7.47 10.75
CA PHE A 12 19.25 7.79 9.32
C PHE A 12 20.58 8.40 8.87
N PRO A 13 21.43 7.64 8.15
CA PRO A 13 22.75 8.12 7.70
C PRO A 13 22.69 9.40 6.88
N ALA A 14 21.64 9.59 6.09
CA ALA A 14 21.45 10.77 5.26
C ALA A 14 21.57 12.09 6.05
N PHE A 15 21.14 12.13 7.32
CA PHE A 15 21.26 13.34 8.14
C PHE A 15 22.69 13.66 8.61
N ARG A 16 23.67 12.81 8.25
CA ARG A 16 25.10 13.07 8.49
C ARG A 16 25.85 13.47 7.22
N GLU A 17 25.15 13.48 6.07
CA GLU A 17 25.75 13.89 4.80
C GLU A 17 25.97 15.42 4.77
N PRO A 18 27.23 15.89 4.50
CA PRO A 18 27.53 17.32 4.49
C PRO A 18 26.68 18.14 3.50
N SER A 19 26.28 17.53 2.39
CA SER A 19 25.43 18.16 1.38
C SER A 19 24.01 18.50 1.87
N LEU A 20 23.59 17.89 2.99
CA LEU A 20 22.27 18.11 3.60
C LEU A 20 22.34 19.01 4.84
N GLU A 21 23.52 19.54 5.17
CA GLU A 21 23.67 20.47 6.30
C GLU A 21 22.83 21.74 6.07
N GLY A 22 22.05 22.12 7.08
CA GLY A 22 21.15 23.26 7.02
C GLY A 22 19.84 23.04 6.27
N TRP A 23 19.62 21.86 5.66
CA TRP A 23 18.37 21.52 4.99
C TRP A 23 17.37 20.83 5.94
N ALA A 24 16.09 21.18 5.80
CA ALA A 24 14.99 20.50 6.43
C ALA A 24 14.23 19.67 5.37
N PHE A 25 14.12 18.36 5.61
CA PHE A 25 13.47 17.44 4.69
C PHE A 25 12.00 17.25 5.07
N PHE A 26 11.08 17.63 4.17
CA PHE A 26 9.63 17.53 4.34
C PHE A 26 8.95 16.73 3.20
N GLU A 27 9.72 16.06 2.35
CA GLU A 27 9.25 15.40 1.13
C GLU A 27 9.04 13.87 1.33
N ASN A 28 8.57 13.44 2.51
CA ASN A 28 8.29 12.02 2.76
C ASN A 28 7.14 11.48 1.89
N ALA A 29 6.28 12.34 1.36
CA ALA A 29 5.22 11.94 0.43
C ALA A 29 5.77 11.37 -0.88
N GLY A 30 6.93 11.84 -1.33
CA GLY A 30 7.65 11.32 -2.50
C GLY A 30 8.51 10.09 -2.19
N GLY A 31 8.99 9.97 -0.95
CA GLY A 31 9.81 8.87 -0.46
C GLY A 31 10.58 9.26 0.79
N SER A 32 10.93 8.32 1.64
CA SER A 32 11.65 8.57 2.88
C SER A 32 13.11 8.18 2.77
N TYR A 33 13.98 8.81 3.60
CA TYR A 33 15.31 8.29 3.79
C TYR A 33 15.28 6.92 4.44
N THR A 34 16.20 6.05 4.02
CA THR A 34 16.33 4.68 4.54
C THR A 34 17.12 4.69 5.85
N CYS A 35 16.66 3.95 6.84
CA CYS A 35 17.36 3.80 8.11
C CYS A 35 18.57 2.86 8.00
N GLN A 36 19.54 3.00 8.92
CA GLN A 36 20.78 2.23 8.92
C GLN A 36 20.53 0.70 8.93
N GLN A 37 19.52 0.26 9.68
CA GLN A 37 19.19 -1.17 9.81
C GLN A 37 18.81 -1.80 8.47
N VAL A 38 18.08 -1.06 7.61
CA VAL A 38 17.72 -1.53 6.27
C VAL A 38 18.95 -1.56 5.37
N ILE A 39 19.81 -0.53 5.43
CA ILE A 39 21.07 -0.49 4.65
C ILE A 39 21.94 -1.69 5.01
N ASP A 40 22.13 -1.97 6.30
CA ASP A 40 22.94 -3.08 6.79
C ASP A 40 22.36 -4.42 6.31
N ARG A 41 21.03 -4.58 6.34
CA ARG A 41 20.36 -5.79 5.85
C ARG A 41 20.51 -5.98 4.34
N LEU A 42 20.43 -4.91 3.56
CA LEU A 42 20.68 -4.96 2.12
C LEU A 42 22.14 -5.33 1.82
N LEU A 43 23.09 -4.75 2.53
CA LEU A 43 24.50 -5.09 2.38
C LEU A 43 24.75 -6.56 2.73
N GLU A 44 24.19 -7.04 3.82
CA GLU A 44 24.26 -8.45 4.20
C GLU A 44 23.67 -9.37 3.13
N PHE A 45 22.50 -9.04 2.59
CA PHE A 45 21.87 -9.79 1.51
C PHE A 45 22.81 -9.88 0.30
N TYR A 46 23.30 -8.75 -0.21
CA TYR A 46 24.15 -8.73 -1.41
C TYR A 46 25.50 -9.42 -1.21
N THR A 47 26.05 -9.41 0.00
CA THR A 47 27.37 -9.99 0.29
C THR A 47 27.35 -11.44 0.74
N LYS A 48 26.24 -11.93 1.29
CA LYS A 48 26.18 -13.26 1.91
C LYS A 48 25.11 -14.19 1.33
N THR A 49 23.90 -13.69 1.06
CA THR A 49 22.73 -14.54 0.82
C THR A 49 22.05 -14.29 -0.53
N LYS A 50 22.64 -13.47 -1.42
CA LYS A 50 22.11 -13.24 -2.79
C LYS A 50 22.34 -14.45 -3.69
N VAL A 51 21.59 -15.53 -3.39
CA VAL A 51 21.53 -16.77 -4.17
C VAL A 51 20.09 -17.24 -4.20
N GLN A 52 19.79 -18.27 -4.99
CA GLN A 52 18.45 -18.89 -4.95
C GLN A 52 18.17 -19.43 -3.55
N PRO A 53 17.11 -19.02 -2.85
CA PRO A 53 16.77 -19.52 -1.52
C PRO A 53 16.25 -20.97 -1.58
N TYR A 54 16.20 -21.62 -0.39
CA TYR A 54 15.61 -22.95 -0.17
C TYR A 54 16.39 -24.12 -0.76
N TYR A 55 17.66 -23.97 -1.13
CA TYR A 55 18.54 -25.08 -1.50
C TYR A 55 19.42 -25.51 -0.32
N PRO A 56 19.91 -26.77 -0.31
CA PRO A 56 20.60 -27.37 0.85
C PRO A 56 22.07 -26.95 0.92
N PHE A 57 22.35 -25.65 0.98
CA PHE A 57 23.66 -25.10 1.30
C PHE A 57 23.54 -23.80 2.12
N PRO A 58 24.55 -23.41 2.91
CA PRO A 58 24.38 -22.42 3.99
C PRO A 58 23.77 -21.09 3.57
N ALA A 59 24.28 -20.44 2.52
CA ALA A 59 23.79 -19.14 2.09
C ALA A 59 22.33 -19.20 1.59
N SER A 60 21.94 -20.28 0.91
CA SER A 60 20.60 -20.50 0.41
C SER A 60 19.59 -20.78 1.54
N THR A 61 19.98 -21.62 2.49
CA THR A 61 19.15 -21.91 3.67
C THR A 61 18.95 -20.66 4.52
N GLU A 62 20.00 -19.88 4.75
CA GLU A 62 19.91 -18.62 5.47
C GLU A 62 19.02 -17.61 4.73
N GLY A 63 19.16 -17.49 3.40
CA GLY A 63 18.34 -16.63 2.56
C GLY A 63 16.84 -16.99 2.66
N GLY A 64 16.51 -18.30 2.57
CA GLY A 64 15.15 -18.80 2.75
C GLY A 64 14.59 -18.48 4.12
N SER A 65 15.34 -18.78 5.18
CA SER A 65 14.92 -18.48 6.57
C SER A 65 14.64 -16.99 6.81
N LYS A 66 15.42 -16.09 6.18
CA LYS A 66 15.17 -14.64 6.27
C LYS A 66 13.92 -14.19 5.51
N MET A 67 13.60 -14.86 4.42
CA MET A 67 12.32 -14.63 3.70
C MET A 67 11.15 -15.08 4.57
N ASP A 68 11.20 -16.28 5.14
CA ASP A 68 10.16 -16.80 6.04
C ASP A 68 9.95 -15.87 7.25
N GLU A 69 11.06 -15.40 7.86
CA GLU A 69 11.00 -14.41 8.94
C GLU A 69 10.28 -13.12 8.51
N ALA A 70 10.51 -12.64 7.28
CA ALA A 70 9.88 -11.42 6.78
C ALA A 70 8.36 -11.59 6.64
N TYR A 71 7.88 -12.72 6.09
CA TYR A 71 6.46 -13.03 5.99
C TYR A 71 5.83 -13.16 7.38
N SER A 72 6.43 -13.95 8.26
CA SER A 72 5.92 -14.20 9.61
C SER A 72 5.83 -12.92 10.45
N ARG A 73 6.84 -12.05 10.36
CA ARG A 73 6.80 -10.77 11.09
C ARG A 73 5.79 -9.79 10.52
N LEU A 74 5.68 -9.71 9.19
CA LEU A 74 4.75 -8.77 8.57
C LEU A 74 3.31 -9.22 8.80
N SER A 75 3.00 -10.52 8.71
CA SER A 75 1.68 -11.06 9.01
C SER A 75 1.23 -10.74 10.43
N ALA A 76 2.14 -10.93 11.41
CA ALA A 76 1.87 -10.59 12.81
C ALA A 76 1.62 -9.07 13.04
N TYR A 77 2.33 -8.19 12.30
CA TYR A 77 2.12 -6.75 12.40
C TYR A 77 0.83 -6.27 11.74
N LEU A 78 0.39 -6.94 10.68
CA LEU A 78 -0.80 -6.56 9.91
C LEU A 78 -2.06 -7.31 10.36
N ASN A 79 -1.93 -8.31 11.26
CA ASN A 79 -3.00 -9.20 11.71
C ASN A 79 -3.68 -9.93 10.53
N VAL A 80 -2.87 -10.60 9.72
CA VAL A 80 -3.27 -11.43 8.57
C VAL A 80 -2.47 -12.74 8.55
N ASP A 81 -2.86 -13.70 7.72
CA ASP A 81 -2.09 -14.93 7.53
C ASP A 81 -0.88 -14.70 6.59
N GLU A 82 0.16 -15.53 6.70
CA GLU A 82 1.40 -15.37 5.90
C GLU A 82 1.14 -15.53 4.40
N ASP A 83 0.20 -16.36 3.99
CA ASP A 83 -0.17 -16.60 2.60
C ASP A 83 -1.02 -15.45 1.99
N GLU A 84 -1.51 -14.53 2.80
CA GLU A 84 -2.16 -13.30 2.35
C GLU A 84 -1.17 -12.19 1.99
N ILE A 85 0.14 -12.37 2.28
CA ILE A 85 1.17 -11.37 2.00
C ILE A 85 1.85 -11.63 0.67
N ASN A 86 1.92 -10.59 -0.16
CA ASN A 86 2.64 -10.61 -1.42
C ASN A 86 3.61 -9.43 -1.54
N PHE A 87 4.89 -9.72 -1.77
CA PHE A 87 5.88 -8.71 -2.10
C PHE A 87 5.96 -8.54 -3.62
N GLY A 88 5.83 -7.31 -4.09
CA GLY A 88 5.99 -6.95 -5.49
C GLY A 88 6.91 -5.75 -5.66
N PRO A 89 7.29 -5.44 -6.91
CA PRO A 89 8.29 -4.41 -7.18
C PRO A 89 7.83 -3.00 -6.84
N SER A 90 6.52 -2.72 -6.92
CA SER A 90 5.92 -1.43 -6.56
C SER A 90 4.40 -1.56 -6.43
N THR A 91 3.77 -0.63 -5.71
CA THR A 91 2.31 -0.53 -5.64
C THR A 91 1.68 -0.46 -7.02
N SER A 92 2.19 0.42 -7.91
CA SER A 92 1.67 0.55 -9.28
C SER A 92 1.71 -0.77 -10.04
N GLN A 93 2.83 -1.49 -10.02
CA GLN A 93 2.94 -2.77 -10.73
C GLN A 93 2.04 -3.84 -10.13
N ASN A 94 1.93 -3.89 -8.81
CA ASN A 94 1.02 -4.82 -8.14
C ASN A 94 -0.44 -4.57 -8.55
N ILE A 95 -0.88 -3.31 -8.66
CA ILE A 95 -2.22 -2.97 -9.12
C ILE A 95 -2.45 -3.38 -10.58
N TYR A 96 -1.45 -3.20 -11.48
CA TYR A 96 -1.56 -3.71 -12.84
C TYR A 96 -1.70 -5.24 -12.88
N VAL A 97 -0.96 -5.96 -12.06
CA VAL A 97 -1.09 -7.42 -11.94
C VAL A 97 -2.47 -7.81 -11.44
N LEU A 98 -2.96 -7.13 -10.40
CA LEU A 98 -4.30 -7.36 -9.85
C LEU A 98 -5.40 -7.06 -10.89
N ALA A 99 -5.29 -5.95 -11.62
CA ALA A 99 -6.27 -5.58 -12.65
C ALA A 99 -6.38 -6.69 -13.73
N HIS A 100 -5.24 -7.19 -14.20
CA HIS A 100 -5.23 -8.31 -15.14
C HIS A 100 -5.73 -9.62 -14.55
N ALA A 101 -5.45 -9.90 -13.28
CA ALA A 101 -5.88 -11.12 -12.61
C ALA A 101 -7.39 -11.12 -12.33
N LEU A 102 -7.95 -9.97 -11.98
CA LEU A 102 -9.36 -9.83 -11.62
C LEU A 102 -10.28 -9.65 -12.85
N ARG A 103 -9.78 -9.02 -13.94
CA ARG A 103 -10.58 -8.75 -15.15
C ARG A 103 -11.34 -9.98 -15.67
N PRO A 104 -10.74 -11.19 -15.77
CA PRO A 104 -11.44 -12.38 -16.24
C PRO A 104 -12.61 -12.85 -15.36
N LEU A 105 -12.69 -12.37 -14.12
CA LEU A 105 -13.77 -12.72 -13.19
C LEU A 105 -15.02 -11.86 -13.38
N TRP A 106 -14.93 -10.79 -14.17
CA TRP A 106 -15.97 -9.80 -14.37
C TRP A 106 -16.54 -9.84 -15.77
N ALA A 107 -17.84 -9.58 -15.88
CA ALA A 107 -18.54 -9.48 -17.17
C ALA A 107 -18.43 -8.07 -17.75
N ASP A 108 -18.69 -7.95 -19.05
CA ASP A 108 -18.82 -6.63 -19.69
C ASP A 108 -19.97 -5.83 -19.03
N ASN A 109 -19.72 -4.55 -18.85
CA ASN A 109 -20.55 -3.60 -18.12
C ASN A 109 -20.61 -3.84 -16.60
N ASP A 110 -19.79 -4.71 -16.01
CA ASP A 110 -19.55 -4.65 -14.58
C ASP A 110 -18.86 -3.34 -14.22
N GLU A 111 -19.02 -2.89 -12.97
CA GLU A 111 -18.67 -1.54 -12.56
C GLU A 111 -17.56 -1.54 -11.51
N ILE A 112 -16.66 -0.59 -11.63
CA ILE A 112 -15.64 -0.26 -10.64
C ILE A 112 -15.85 1.18 -10.19
N ILE A 113 -15.88 1.41 -8.88
CA ILE A 113 -15.93 2.76 -8.30
C ILE A 113 -14.50 3.15 -7.90
N LEU A 114 -14.01 4.27 -8.44
CA LEU A 114 -12.71 4.84 -8.13
C LEU A 114 -12.87 6.20 -7.44
N SER A 115 -12.17 6.40 -6.33
CA SER A 115 -12.16 7.71 -5.70
C SER A 115 -11.28 8.69 -6.48
N CYS A 116 -11.74 9.93 -6.68
CA CYS A 116 -10.89 10.98 -7.26
C CYS A 116 -9.87 11.56 -6.25
N GLN A 117 -9.87 11.08 -5.01
CA GLN A 117 -8.89 11.44 -3.97
C GLN A 117 -7.62 10.58 -4.05
N ASP A 118 -7.64 9.53 -4.86
CA ASP A 118 -6.60 8.51 -4.91
C ASP A 118 -5.39 8.92 -5.75
N HIS A 119 -4.28 8.24 -5.52
CA HIS A 119 -3.10 8.36 -6.34
C HIS A 119 -3.27 7.58 -7.65
N GLU A 120 -2.66 8.07 -8.75
CA GLU A 120 -2.71 7.41 -10.06
C GLU A 120 -2.26 5.94 -10.02
N ALA A 121 -1.38 5.59 -9.08
CA ALA A 121 -0.97 4.20 -8.87
C ALA A 121 -2.15 3.27 -8.57
N ASN A 122 -3.16 3.74 -7.81
CA ASN A 122 -4.35 2.96 -7.49
C ASN A 122 -5.54 3.24 -8.43
N ALA A 123 -5.49 4.23 -9.28
CA ALA A 123 -6.59 4.55 -10.21
C ALA A 123 -6.31 4.12 -11.65
N GLY A 124 -5.08 4.36 -12.13
CA GLY A 124 -4.77 4.27 -13.56
C GLY A 124 -4.89 2.88 -14.16
N ALA A 125 -4.48 1.83 -13.44
CA ALA A 125 -4.59 0.46 -13.94
C ALA A 125 -6.06 0.02 -14.08
N TRP A 126 -6.90 0.40 -13.11
CA TRP A 126 -8.32 0.09 -13.14
C TRP A 126 -9.04 0.85 -14.26
N ARG A 127 -8.72 2.13 -14.50
CA ARG A 127 -9.29 2.93 -15.61
C ARG A 127 -9.04 2.30 -16.97
N ARG A 128 -7.91 1.63 -17.17
CA ARG A 128 -7.62 0.95 -18.43
C ARG A 128 -8.62 -0.15 -18.77
N LEU A 129 -9.27 -0.73 -17.78
CA LEU A 129 -10.28 -1.76 -17.98
C LEU A 129 -11.54 -1.25 -18.69
N GLU A 130 -11.72 0.09 -18.82
CA GLU A 130 -12.78 0.66 -19.68
C GLU A 130 -12.64 0.18 -21.12
N SER A 131 -11.40 0.10 -21.65
CA SER A 131 -11.17 -0.43 -22.99
C SER A 131 -11.47 -1.93 -23.13
N GLU A 132 -11.64 -2.60 -22.01
CA GLU A 132 -11.98 -4.03 -21.91
C GLU A 132 -13.43 -4.27 -21.49
N GLY A 133 -14.28 -3.25 -21.53
CA GLY A 133 -15.72 -3.35 -21.29
C GLY A 133 -16.19 -3.13 -19.85
N ILE A 134 -15.30 -2.72 -18.94
CA ILE A 134 -15.67 -2.33 -17.56
C ILE A 134 -16.14 -0.89 -17.51
N VAL A 135 -17.14 -0.60 -16.71
CA VAL A 135 -17.64 0.76 -16.47
C VAL A 135 -16.95 1.36 -15.25
N ILE A 136 -16.28 2.48 -15.43
CA ILE A 136 -15.65 3.22 -14.32
C ILE A 136 -16.61 4.29 -13.82
N LYS A 137 -16.86 4.30 -12.53
CA LYS A 137 -17.62 5.35 -11.82
C LYS A 137 -16.70 6.13 -10.92
N GLU A 138 -16.81 7.46 -10.98
CA GLU A 138 -16.00 8.35 -10.17
C GLU A 138 -16.69 8.67 -8.84
N TRP A 139 -16.01 8.42 -7.73
CA TRP A 139 -16.43 8.89 -6.42
C TRP A 139 -15.74 10.21 -6.12
N HIS A 140 -16.47 11.29 -6.24
CA HIS A 140 -15.95 12.65 -6.12
C HIS A 140 -15.81 13.09 -4.66
N ILE A 141 -14.79 13.94 -4.42
CA ILE A 141 -14.65 14.65 -3.15
C ILE A 141 -15.65 15.83 -3.08
N ASP A 142 -16.02 16.20 -1.89
CA ASP A 142 -16.58 17.53 -1.63
C ASP A 142 -15.47 18.59 -1.87
N GLU A 143 -15.70 19.48 -2.81
CA GLU A 143 -14.70 20.47 -3.26
C GLU A 143 -14.25 21.44 -2.16
N LYS A 144 -15.08 21.68 -1.12
CA LYS A 144 -14.77 22.60 -0.04
C LYS A 144 -13.91 21.96 1.05
N THR A 145 -14.10 20.66 1.27
CA THR A 145 -13.45 19.93 2.36
C THR A 145 -12.37 18.98 1.90
N GLY A 146 -12.36 18.60 0.61
CA GLY A 146 -11.49 17.58 0.05
C GLY A 146 -11.83 16.16 0.51
N ARG A 147 -12.97 15.94 1.16
CA ARG A 147 -13.36 14.67 1.75
C ARG A 147 -14.25 13.85 0.83
N LEU A 148 -14.13 12.54 0.93
CA LEU A 148 -15.09 11.59 0.38
C LEU A 148 -16.24 11.44 1.38
N ALA A 149 -17.49 11.57 0.91
CA ALA A 149 -18.65 11.28 1.73
C ALA A 149 -19.08 9.82 1.48
N VAL A 150 -19.10 9.00 2.53
CA VAL A 150 -19.47 7.56 2.39
C VAL A 150 -20.90 7.41 1.88
N ALA A 151 -21.79 8.35 2.24
CA ALA A 151 -23.17 8.35 1.77
C ALA A 151 -23.31 8.46 0.25
N ASP A 152 -22.34 9.07 -0.45
CA ASP A 152 -22.39 9.20 -1.92
C ASP A 152 -22.25 7.82 -2.61
N LEU A 153 -21.73 6.82 -1.91
CA LEU A 153 -21.65 5.46 -2.42
C LEU A 153 -23.03 4.83 -2.66
N ASP A 154 -24.06 5.23 -1.92
CA ASP A 154 -25.42 4.74 -2.11
C ASP A 154 -25.97 5.05 -3.51
N ASP A 155 -25.57 6.18 -4.10
CA ASP A 155 -25.95 6.59 -5.45
C ASP A 155 -25.06 5.98 -6.55
N LEU A 156 -23.81 5.59 -6.19
CA LEU A 156 -22.85 5.01 -7.13
C LEU A 156 -22.97 3.50 -7.26
N ILE A 157 -23.31 2.82 -6.16
CA ILE A 157 -23.39 1.36 -6.11
C ILE A 157 -24.59 0.84 -6.88
N SER A 158 -24.37 -0.21 -7.64
CA SER A 158 -25.41 -0.99 -8.31
C SER A 158 -25.18 -2.50 -8.15
N ARG A 159 -26.07 -3.32 -8.67
CA ARG A 159 -25.90 -4.79 -8.72
C ARG A 159 -24.70 -5.24 -9.58
N ARG A 160 -24.13 -4.34 -10.37
CA ARG A 160 -22.97 -4.58 -11.23
C ARG A 160 -21.66 -4.12 -10.58
N THR A 161 -21.70 -3.43 -9.46
CA THR A 161 -20.50 -2.97 -8.77
C THR A 161 -19.71 -4.17 -8.24
N LYS A 162 -18.47 -4.30 -8.68
CA LYS A 162 -17.55 -5.39 -8.32
C LYS A 162 -16.42 -4.95 -7.40
N MET A 163 -16.08 -3.67 -7.44
CA MET A 163 -14.93 -3.17 -6.68
C MET A 163 -15.12 -1.69 -6.35
N ILE A 164 -14.62 -1.31 -5.18
CA ILE A 164 -14.43 0.09 -4.77
C ILE A 164 -12.96 0.28 -4.41
N ALA A 165 -12.26 1.21 -5.09
CA ALA A 165 -10.88 1.54 -4.81
C ALA A 165 -10.76 2.97 -4.26
N PHE A 166 -10.01 3.11 -3.16
CA PHE A 166 -9.87 4.37 -2.45
C PHE A 166 -8.61 4.40 -1.58
N PRO A 167 -8.07 5.60 -1.22
CA PRO A 167 -6.91 5.69 -0.33
C PRO A 167 -7.34 5.58 1.14
N HIS A 168 -6.51 4.96 1.98
CA HIS A 168 -6.65 5.06 3.44
C HIS A 168 -6.39 6.50 3.90
N VAL A 169 -5.31 7.10 3.36
CA VAL A 169 -4.99 8.53 3.54
C VAL A 169 -4.63 9.12 2.19
N SER A 170 -5.28 10.22 1.84
CA SER A 170 -4.90 10.96 0.63
C SER A 170 -3.50 11.55 0.75
N ASN A 171 -2.67 11.29 -0.27
CA ASN A 171 -1.32 11.87 -0.37
C ASN A 171 -1.31 13.38 -0.65
N VAL A 172 -2.45 13.96 -1.01
CA VAL A 172 -2.60 15.40 -1.35
C VAL A 172 -3.24 16.18 -0.20
N VAL A 173 -4.42 15.73 0.25
CA VAL A 173 -5.19 16.47 1.28
C VAL A 173 -5.00 15.91 2.69
N ALA A 174 -4.23 14.83 2.84
CA ALA A 174 -3.90 14.18 4.11
C ALA A 174 -5.13 13.81 4.98
N HIS A 175 -6.30 13.62 4.34
CA HIS A 175 -7.49 13.16 5.04
C HIS A 175 -7.47 11.65 5.23
N ILE A 176 -7.78 11.19 6.45
CA ILE A 176 -7.90 9.77 6.78
C ILE A 176 -9.34 9.35 6.48
N ASN A 177 -9.51 8.41 5.55
CA ASN A 177 -10.81 7.87 5.21
C ASN A 177 -11.23 6.76 6.20
N PRO A 178 -12.53 6.60 6.49
CA PRO A 178 -13.05 5.57 7.38
C PRO A 178 -13.09 4.20 6.67
N VAL A 179 -11.91 3.57 6.53
CA VAL A 179 -11.73 2.34 5.72
C VAL A 179 -12.76 1.27 6.07
N ARG A 180 -12.93 0.95 7.36
CA ARG A 180 -13.87 -0.07 7.80
C ARG A 180 -15.31 0.20 7.35
N GLU A 181 -15.78 1.45 7.50
CA GLU A 181 -17.13 1.84 7.09
C GLU A 181 -17.31 1.68 5.58
N ILE A 182 -16.33 2.11 4.78
CA ILE A 182 -16.34 1.99 3.31
C ILE A 182 -16.31 0.51 2.89
N THR A 183 -15.49 -0.29 3.54
CA THR A 183 -15.38 -1.74 3.30
C THR A 183 -16.71 -2.45 3.60
N GLU A 184 -17.36 -2.11 4.72
CA GLU A 184 -18.68 -2.66 5.05
C GLU A 184 -19.75 -2.27 4.01
N VAL A 185 -19.67 -1.07 3.43
CA VAL A 185 -20.54 -0.65 2.31
C VAL A 185 -20.26 -1.50 1.06
N ALA A 186 -18.99 -1.67 0.69
CA ALA A 186 -18.60 -2.49 -0.45
C ALA A 186 -19.10 -3.94 -0.30
N HIS A 187 -18.88 -4.56 0.85
CA HIS A 187 -19.28 -5.94 1.12
C HIS A 187 -20.79 -6.14 1.09
N ARG A 188 -21.58 -5.19 1.60
CA ARG A 188 -23.04 -5.25 1.46
C ARG A 188 -23.53 -5.27 0.01
N ALA A 189 -22.75 -4.66 -0.89
CA ALA A 189 -23.02 -4.65 -2.32
C ALA A 189 -22.47 -5.90 -3.05
N GLY A 190 -21.71 -6.76 -2.37
CA GLY A 190 -21.00 -7.89 -2.97
C GLY A 190 -19.76 -7.47 -3.76
N ALA A 191 -19.22 -6.27 -3.49
CA ALA A 191 -18.02 -5.72 -4.10
C ALA A 191 -16.81 -5.90 -3.18
N ILE A 192 -15.60 -5.97 -3.78
CA ILE A 192 -14.34 -5.98 -3.03
C ILE A 192 -13.85 -4.55 -2.76
N ALA A 193 -13.17 -4.35 -1.64
CA ALA A 193 -12.55 -3.11 -1.24
C ALA A 193 -11.04 -3.16 -1.48
N VAL A 194 -10.54 -2.27 -2.35
CA VAL A 194 -9.11 -2.12 -2.65
C VAL A 194 -8.60 -0.82 -2.05
N VAL A 195 -7.67 -0.90 -1.12
CA VAL A 195 -7.23 0.24 -0.31
C VAL A 195 -5.77 0.58 -0.57
N ASP A 196 -5.52 1.81 -1.01
CA ASP A 196 -4.16 2.37 -1.06
C ASP A 196 -3.76 2.89 0.34
N GLY A 197 -2.93 2.12 1.03
CA GLY A 197 -2.38 2.46 2.34
C GLY A 197 -1.00 3.11 2.29
N VAL A 198 -0.49 3.47 1.10
CA VAL A 198 0.88 3.98 0.91
C VAL A 198 1.16 5.22 1.76
N SER A 199 0.21 6.12 1.88
CA SER A 199 0.36 7.34 2.69
C SER A 199 0.04 7.12 4.17
N TYR A 200 -0.64 6.04 4.53
CA TYR A 200 -0.94 5.70 5.92
C TYR A 200 0.20 4.93 6.59
N ALA A 201 0.77 3.94 5.92
CA ALA A 201 1.75 3.01 6.47
C ALA A 201 2.97 3.66 7.18
N PRO A 202 3.48 4.84 6.77
CA PRO A 202 4.55 5.54 7.49
C PRO A 202 4.17 6.00 8.90
N HIS A 203 2.88 6.14 9.19
CA HIS A 203 2.37 6.59 10.50
C HIS A 203 2.05 5.45 11.46
N GLY A 204 2.01 4.23 10.95
CA GLY A 204 1.75 2.99 11.67
C GLY A 204 1.16 1.93 10.75
N LEU A 205 1.58 0.69 10.90
CA LEU A 205 0.97 -0.41 10.16
C LEU A 205 -0.45 -0.64 10.69
N PRO A 206 -1.46 -0.75 9.81
CA PRO A 206 -2.84 -0.96 10.24
C PRO A 206 -3.07 -2.41 10.69
N ASP A 207 -4.05 -2.62 11.54
CA ASP A 207 -4.67 -3.93 11.77
C ASP A 207 -5.65 -4.19 10.62
N LEU A 208 -5.25 -5.03 9.64
CA LEU A 208 -6.06 -5.30 8.46
C LEU A 208 -7.29 -6.17 8.79
N GLY A 209 -7.18 -7.02 9.80
CA GLY A 209 -8.33 -7.79 10.31
C GLY A 209 -9.45 -6.89 10.82
N GLU A 210 -9.10 -5.76 11.48
CA GLU A 210 -10.09 -4.78 11.93
C GLU A 210 -10.64 -3.91 10.80
N LEU A 211 -9.84 -3.62 9.77
CA LEU A 211 -10.27 -2.80 8.63
C LEU A 211 -11.17 -3.56 7.66
N GLY A 212 -10.97 -4.86 7.54
CA GLY A 212 -11.75 -5.74 6.66
C GLY A 212 -11.51 -5.53 5.16
N ALA A 213 -10.46 -4.80 4.77
CA ALA A 213 -10.12 -4.59 3.36
C ALA A 213 -9.75 -5.93 2.68
N ASP A 214 -10.28 -6.17 1.47
CA ASP A 214 -9.94 -7.37 0.71
C ASP A 214 -8.53 -7.31 0.12
N ILE A 215 -8.12 -6.12 -0.30
CA ILE A 215 -6.78 -5.84 -0.81
C ILE A 215 -6.28 -4.54 -0.20
N TYR A 216 -5.12 -4.59 0.45
CA TYR A 216 -4.46 -3.42 1.02
C TYR A 216 -3.03 -3.33 0.51
N LEU A 217 -2.69 -2.20 -0.09
CA LEU A 217 -1.37 -2.00 -0.69
C LEU A 217 -0.61 -0.87 0.01
N PHE A 218 0.70 -1.04 0.17
CA PHE A 218 1.58 0.04 0.60
C PHE A 218 3.00 -0.17 0.09
N SER A 219 3.82 0.87 0.15
CA SER A 219 5.20 0.86 -0.36
C SER A 219 6.20 0.99 0.76
N LEU A 220 7.18 0.07 0.80
CA LEU A 220 8.20 0.06 1.84
C LEU A 220 9.11 1.29 1.77
N TYR A 221 9.39 1.84 0.58
CA TYR A 221 10.24 3.02 0.45
C TYR A 221 9.68 4.29 1.09
N LYS A 222 8.38 4.33 1.39
CA LYS A 222 7.75 5.40 2.18
C LYS A 222 7.75 5.11 3.68
N THR A 223 8.03 3.86 4.07
CA THR A 223 8.13 3.41 5.46
C THR A 223 9.58 3.17 5.90
N TRP A 224 10.50 3.99 5.39
CA TRP A 224 11.96 3.93 5.65
C TRP A 224 12.64 2.63 5.18
N GLY A 225 11.95 1.85 4.40
CA GLY A 225 12.41 0.60 3.81
C GLY A 225 13.13 0.79 2.46
N PRO A 226 13.44 -0.32 1.78
CA PRO A 226 14.05 -0.29 0.45
C PRO A 226 13.05 0.15 -0.62
N SER A 227 13.57 0.67 -1.72
CA SER A 227 12.85 0.95 -2.97
C SER A 227 13.01 -0.20 -3.96
#